data_8d565f83cb04e76f01221f8f81fcaf33
#
_entry.id   8d565f83cb04e76f01221f8f81fcaf33
#
_cell.length_a   1.000
_cell.length_b   1.000
_cell.length_c   1.000
_cell.angle_alpha   90.00
_cell.angle_beta   90.00
_cell.angle_gamma   90.00
#
_symmetry.space_group_name_H-M   'P 1'
#
loop_
_entity.id
_entity.type
_entity.pdbx_description
1 polymer ?
#
loop_
_entity_poly.entity_id
_entity_poly.type
_entity_poly.pdbx_seq_one_letter_code
_entity_poly.pdbx_strand_id
1 'polypeptide(L)'
;MRNDGIELSASVAVMETNDFELVVGGNVTNNNQEILDLGGDEEIRNFFGALRRTVGGELQNIHVVEHVGIVREGETHPAQPGAAPGTMVYRDADGDGSISNFLGPDGVNLEGTNLDYIYGFHTDVRYKDFELSVRFNGQAGASVLDLYIIQIGAPFRRVNLSREFWYDGRYISESEPGDGKTPSASGFDTGIGAVSSLGIQDTDFLRLRNITLTYNLPQRLLQGIGVRGARGRIYTSMENVHMWTSFIGGNPEGRRNSAGGPSLFGGSRIPGVADGREIGLTSPPHLPLPRIWTFGIHLTY
;
A
#
# COMPACT_ATOMS: atom_id res chain seq x y z
N MET A 1 24.23 -8.52 -4.16
CA MET A 1 23.15 -8.00 -3.31
C MET A 1 23.48 -8.29 -1.85
N ARG A 2 23.30 -7.33 -0.96
CA ARG A 2 23.38 -7.46 0.50
C ARG A 2 21.98 -7.38 1.07
N ASN A 3 21.71 -8.18 2.09
CA ASN A 3 20.47 -8.16 2.83
C ASN A 3 20.82 -8.32 4.31
N ASP A 4 20.48 -7.34 5.11
CA ASP A 4 20.74 -7.32 6.55
C ASP A 4 19.54 -6.73 7.29
N GLY A 5 19.32 -7.17 8.52
CA GLY A 5 18.15 -6.71 9.27
C GLY A 5 18.14 -7.20 10.71
N ILE A 6 17.10 -6.79 11.41
CA ILE A 6 16.88 -7.15 12.82
C ILE A 6 15.45 -7.64 12.98
N GLU A 7 15.30 -8.75 13.65
CA GLU A 7 14.00 -9.27 14.09
C GLU A 7 13.95 -9.30 15.62
N LEU A 8 12.91 -8.69 16.17
CA LEU A 8 12.63 -8.70 17.59
C LEU A 8 11.23 -9.26 17.82
N SER A 9 11.10 -10.15 18.81
CA SER A 9 9.82 -10.67 19.26
C SER A 9 9.80 -10.77 20.78
N ALA A 10 8.71 -10.33 21.39
CA ALA A 10 8.52 -10.43 22.82
C ALA A 10 7.05 -10.70 23.14
N SER A 11 6.82 -11.46 24.23
CA SER A 11 5.51 -11.67 24.79
C SER A 11 5.63 -11.75 26.32
N VAL A 12 4.70 -11.13 27.01
CA VAL A 12 4.73 -11.06 28.48
C VAL A 12 3.31 -11.23 29.05
N ALA A 13 3.20 -12.04 30.09
CA ALA A 13 2.03 -12.07 30.94
C ALA A 13 2.09 -10.84 31.87
N VAL A 14 1.30 -9.81 31.57
CA VAL A 14 1.26 -8.54 32.33
C VAL A 14 0.57 -8.72 33.66
N MET A 15 -0.45 -9.57 33.69
CA MET A 15 -1.21 -9.90 34.87
C MET A 15 -1.68 -11.34 34.81
N GLU A 16 -1.53 -12.06 35.93
CA GLU A 16 -1.99 -13.43 36.06
C GLU A 16 -2.57 -13.62 37.47
N THR A 17 -3.82 -14.01 37.51
CA THR A 17 -4.56 -14.41 38.73
C THR A 17 -5.37 -15.68 38.46
N ASN A 18 -6.06 -16.21 39.47
CA ASN A 18 -6.90 -17.39 39.28
C ASN A 18 -7.99 -17.18 38.21
N ASP A 19 -8.58 -15.98 38.17
CA ASP A 19 -9.73 -15.68 37.31
C ASP A 19 -9.38 -14.79 36.08
N PHE A 20 -8.20 -14.16 36.09
CA PHE A 20 -7.82 -13.21 35.06
C PHE A 20 -6.37 -13.40 34.59
N GLU A 21 -6.18 -13.39 33.29
CA GLU A 21 -4.85 -13.38 32.64
C GLU A 21 -4.84 -12.38 31.50
N LEU A 22 -3.78 -11.60 31.43
CA LEU A 22 -3.52 -10.65 30.35
C LEU A 22 -2.13 -10.91 29.79
N VAL A 23 -2.07 -11.34 28.56
CA VAL A 23 -0.82 -11.49 27.79
C VAL A 23 -0.81 -10.44 26.69
N VAL A 24 0.30 -9.74 26.56
CA VAL A 24 0.58 -8.85 25.43
C VAL A 24 1.88 -9.26 24.77
N GLY A 25 1.93 -9.16 23.47
CA GLY A 25 3.14 -9.47 22.72
C GLY A 25 3.18 -8.78 21.38
N GLY A 26 4.35 -8.82 20.77
CA GLY A 26 4.55 -8.23 19.46
C GLY A 26 5.86 -8.66 18.85
N ASN A 27 5.99 -8.38 17.58
CA ASN A 27 7.19 -8.56 16.80
C ASN A 27 7.38 -7.36 15.87
N VAL A 28 8.63 -7.06 15.58
CA VAL A 28 9.03 -6.10 14.55
C VAL A 28 10.23 -6.66 13.80
N THR A 29 10.17 -6.54 12.49
CA THR A 29 11.26 -6.89 11.58
C THR A 29 11.63 -5.64 10.79
N ASN A 30 12.91 -5.31 10.79
CA ASN A 30 13.51 -4.34 9.87
C ASN A 30 14.43 -5.11 8.94
N ASN A 31 14.33 -4.85 7.64
CA ASN A 31 15.14 -5.51 6.63
C ASN A 31 15.64 -4.50 5.61
N ASN A 32 16.95 -4.40 5.47
CA ASN A 32 17.61 -3.51 4.54
C ASN A 32 18.24 -4.30 3.39
N GLN A 33 18.01 -3.83 2.16
CA GLN A 33 18.48 -4.49 0.94
C GLN A 33 19.25 -3.50 0.09
N GLU A 34 20.44 -3.92 -0.36
CA GLU A 34 21.30 -3.12 -1.22
C GLU A 34 21.85 -3.95 -2.38
N ILE A 35 21.82 -3.38 -3.56
CA ILE A 35 22.43 -3.97 -4.75
C ILE A 35 23.91 -3.61 -4.78
N LEU A 36 24.78 -4.61 -4.68
CA LEU A 36 26.23 -4.41 -4.68
C LEU A 36 26.83 -4.49 -6.09
N ASP A 37 26.22 -5.28 -6.98
CA ASP A 37 26.72 -5.53 -8.31
C ASP A 37 25.57 -6.01 -9.21
N LEU A 38 25.54 -5.54 -10.45
CA LEU A 38 24.57 -5.91 -11.49
C LEU A 38 25.21 -6.69 -12.65
N GLY A 39 26.39 -7.31 -12.42
CA GLY A 39 27.07 -8.12 -13.43
C GLY A 39 27.75 -7.32 -14.53
N GLY A 40 28.11 -6.08 -14.25
CA GLY A 40 28.76 -5.15 -15.19
C GLY A 40 27.81 -4.11 -15.79
N ASP A 41 26.50 -4.22 -15.54
CA ASP A 41 25.56 -3.18 -15.90
C ASP A 41 25.53 -2.08 -14.81
N GLU A 42 25.37 -0.82 -15.20
CA GLU A 42 25.20 0.29 -14.25
C GLU A 42 23.78 0.34 -13.68
N GLU A 43 22.79 -0.01 -14.49
CA GLU A 43 21.39 -0.07 -14.11
C GLU A 43 20.63 -1.16 -14.89
N ILE A 44 19.58 -1.69 -14.28
CA ILE A 44 18.56 -2.53 -14.94
C ILE A 44 17.24 -1.79 -14.92
N ARG A 45 16.65 -1.60 -16.09
CA ARG A 45 15.38 -0.91 -16.27
C ARG A 45 14.26 -1.91 -16.48
N ASN A 46 13.22 -1.80 -15.64
CA ASN A 46 11.99 -2.58 -15.75
C ASN A 46 10.81 -1.64 -16.00
N PHE A 47 9.70 -2.19 -16.46
CA PHE A 47 8.47 -1.44 -16.73
C PHE A 47 8.75 -0.15 -17.54
N PHE A 48 9.27 -0.31 -18.74
CA PHE A 48 9.63 0.80 -19.64
C PHE A 48 10.62 1.82 -19.04
N GLY A 49 11.31 1.48 -17.93
CA GLY A 49 12.26 2.34 -17.25
C GLY A 49 11.69 3.11 -16.05
N ALA A 50 10.41 2.93 -15.73
CA ALA A 50 9.82 3.54 -14.53
C ALA A 50 10.19 2.82 -13.22
N LEU A 51 10.72 1.62 -13.30
CA LEU A 51 11.30 0.89 -12.19
C LEU A 51 12.76 0.58 -12.51
N ARG A 52 13.67 0.96 -11.63
CA ARG A 52 15.12 0.84 -11.83
C ARG A 52 15.80 0.13 -10.68
N ARG A 53 16.82 -0.63 -11.05
CA ARG A 53 17.81 -1.22 -10.14
C ARG A 53 19.15 -0.59 -10.43
N THR A 54 19.75 0.01 -9.43
CA THR A 54 21.07 0.66 -9.53
C THR A 54 22.01 0.10 -8.47
N VAL A 55 23.30 0.05 -8.77
CA VAL A 55 24.31 -0.31 -7.77
C VAL A 55 24.30 0.72 -6.65
N GLY A 56 24.34 0.26 -5.39
CA GLY A 56 24.19 1.10 -4.20
C GLY A 56 22.76 1.47 -3.84
N GLY A 57 21.80 1.13 -4.68
CA GLY A 57 20.38 1.37 -4.43
C GLY A 57 19.65 0.15 -3.87
N GLU A 58 18.37 0.34 -3.57
CA GLU A 58 17.48 -0.72 -3.17
C GLU A 58 17.22 -1.73 -4.30
N LEU A 59 16.57 -2.85 -3.94
CA LEU A 59 16.21 -3.90 -4.91
C LEU A 59 15.43 -3.34 -6.10
N GLN A 60 14.63 -2.30 -5.88
CA GLN A 60 13.91 -1.59 -6.95
C GLN A 60 13.56 -0.18 -6.50
N ASN A 61 13.84 0.80 -7.35
CA ASN A 61 13.48 2.21 -7.14
C ASN A 61 12.43 2.64 -8.14
N ILE A 62 11.53 3.53 -7.74
CA ILE A 62 10.56 4.18 -8.61
C ILE A 62 11.27 5.35 -9.28
N HIS A 63 11.34 5.30 -10.62
CA HIS A 63 12.00 6.30 -11.46
C HIS A 63 10.98 7.02 -12.31
N VAL A 64 10.73 8.26 -12.01
CA VAL A 64 9.66 9.08 -12.60
C VAL A 64 10.07 10.54 -12.70
N VAL A 65 9.29 11.35 -13.39
CA VAL A 65 9.42 12.81 -13.31
C VAL A 65 8.71 13.30 -12.03
N GLU A 66 9.37 14.17 -11.29
CA GLU A 66 8.82 14.74 -10.07
C GLU A 66 7.74 15.76 -10.38
N HIS A 67 6.50 15.46 -9.99
CA HIS A 67 5.38 16.39 -10.02
C HIS A 67 5.41 17.24 -8.75
N VAL A 68 5.51 18.56 -8.89
CA VAL A 68 5.70 19.49 -7.78
C VAL A 68 4.49 20.37 -7.48
N GLY A 69 3.46 20.35 -8.33
CA GLY A 69 2.24 21.10 -8.14
C GLY A 69 1.51 21.38 -9.44
N ILE A 70 0.70 22.42 -9.43
CA ILE A 70 -0.07 22.90 -10.59
C ILE A 70 0.21 24.38 -10.82
N VAL A 71 0.11 24.80 -12.08
CA VAL A 71 0.18 26.22 -12.47
C VAL A 71 -1.01 26.97 -11.87
N ARG A 72 -0.76 28.09 -11.19
CA ARG A 72 -1.79 29.00 -10.66
C ARG A 72 -2.03 30.16 -11.64
N GLU A 73 -3.14 30.86 -11.48
CA GLU A 73 -3.41 32.05 -12.29
C GLU A 73 -2.35 33.13 -12.07
N GLY A 74 -1.77 33.61 -13.14
CA GLY A 74 -0.67 34.61 -13.10
C GLY A 74 0.73 34.04 -12.85
N GLU A 75 0.87 32.74 -12.63
CA GLU A 75 2.17 32.06 -12.52
C GLU A 75 2.72 31.67 -13.89
N THR A 76 4.04 31.68 -13.99
CA THR A 76 4.79 31.13 -15.14
C THR A 76 5.92 30.27 -14.65
N HIS A 77 6.10 29.13 -15.28
CA HIS A 77 7.18 28.20 -14.96
C HIS A 77 8.22 28.23 -16.09
N PRO A 78 9.50 28.54 -15.81
CA PRO A 78 10.53 28.69 -16.84
C PRO A 78 10.65 27.48 -17.75
N ALA A 79 10.63 26.27 -17.19
CA ALA A 79 10.74 25.02 -17.92
C ALA A 79 9.43 24.59 -18.62
N GLN A 80 8.31 25.27 -18.35
CA GLN A 80 6.99 25.00 -18.96
C GLN A 80 6.32 26.32 -19.40
N PRO A 81 6.95 27.10 -20.30
CA PRO A 81 6.43 28.39 -20.73
C PRO A 81 5.09 28.21 -21.46
N GLY A 82 4.09 29.00 -21.07
CA GLY A 82 2.75 28.94 -21.66
C GLY A 82 1.83 27.86 -21.10
N ALA A 83 2.22 27.15 -20.03
CA ALA A 83 1.33 26.26 -19.32
C ALA A 83 0.18 27.04 -18.70
N ALA A 84 -1.06 26.58 -18.93
CA ALA A 84 -2.28 27.22 -18.44
C ALA A 84 -2.53 26.91 -16.97
N PRO A 85 -3.30 27.75 -16.23
CA PRO A 85 -3.71 27.44 -14.87
C PRO A 85 -4.36 26.04 -14.75
N GLY A 86 -3.98 25.30 -13.70
CA GLY A 86 -4.39 23.93 -13.47
C GLY A 86 -3.59 22.86 -14.25
N THR A 87 -2.58 23.24 -15.04
CA THR A 87 -1.65 22.30 -15.67
C THR A 87 -0.64 21.76 -14.64
N MET A 88 -0.27 20.50 -14.77
CA MET A 88 0.76 19.85 -13.94
C MET A 88 2.13 20.55 -14.10
N VAL A 89 2.80 20.80 -12.98
CA VAL A 89 4.17 21.36 -12.95
C VAL A 89 5.13 20.26 -12.55
N TYR A 90 6.22 20.16 -13.31
CA TYR A 90 7.29 19.21 -13.07
C TYR A 90 8.58 19.91 -12.68
N ARG A 91 9.41 19.20 -11.95
CA ARG A 91 10.75 19.64 -11.62
C ARG A 91 11.66 19.45 -12.83
N ASP A 92 12.33 20.53 -13.22
CA ASP A 92 13.47 20.53 -14.14
C ASP A 92 14.68 20.03 -13.33
N ALA A 93 15.03 18.75 -13.48
CA ALA A 93 16.01 18.10 -12.62
C ALA A 93 17.46 18.37 -13.08
N ASP A 94 17.68 18.55 -14.37
CA ASP A 94 18.99 18.88 -14.93
C ASP A 94 19.23 20.37 -15.14
N GLY A 95 18.16 21.20 -15.02
CA GLY A 95 18.23 22.66 -15.09
C GLY A 95 18.40 23.22 -16.50
N ASP A 96 18.02 22.45 -17.55
CA ASP A 96 18.18 22.84 -18.95
C ASP A 96 17.08 23.80 -19.44
N GLY A 97 16.03 24.02 -18.61
CA GLY A 97 14.89 24.92 -18.91
C GLY A 97 13.80 24.25 -19.73
N SER A 98 13.78 22.92 -19.82
CA SER A 98 12.79 22.14 -20.55
C SER A 98 12.43 20.88 -19.75
N ILE A 99 11.22 20.39 -19.84
CA ILE A 99 10.80 19.16 -19.16
C ILE A 99 10.83 17.99 -20.13
N SER A 100 11.67 17.02 -19.86
CA SER A 100 11.72 15.72 -20.54
C SER A 100 10.77 14.70 -19.87
N ASN A 101 10.57 13.56 -20.51
CA ASN A 101 9.88 12.46 -19.86
C ASN A 101 10.81 11.70 -18.90
N PHE A 102 10.24 10.75 -18.13
CA PHE A 102 10.99 9.97 -17.12
C PHE A 102 12.16 9.12 -17.69
N LEU A 103 12.27 8.95 -19.01
CA LEU A 103 13.42 8.31 -19.65
C LEU A 103 14.54 9.31 -19.99
N GLY A 104 14.23 10.59 -19.94
CA GLY A 104 15.15 11.70 -20.16
C GLY A 104 15.84 12.16 -18.88
N PRO A 105 16.56 13.31 -18.95
CA PRO A 105 17.34 13.83 -17.83
C PRO A 105 16.53 14.21 -16.58
N ASP A 106 15.24 14.56 -16.75
CA ASP A 106 14.36 14.91 -15.62
C ASP A 106 13.80 13.70 -14.88
N GLY A 107 14.04 12.49 -15.38
CA GLY A 107 13.72 11.27 -14.66
C GLY A 107 14.62 11.09 -13.46
N VAL A 108 14.05 10.95 -12.27
CA VAL A 108 14.78 10.78 -11.01
C VAL A 108 14.28 9.58 -10.22
N ASN A 109 15.16 8.96 -9.44
CA ASN A 109 14.76 7.95 -8.47
C ASN A 109 14.23 8.70 -7.24
N LEU A 110 12.94 8.54 -6.94
CA LEU A 110 12.30 9.24 -5.83
C LEU A 110 12.10 8.35 -4.61
N GLU A 111 11.59 7.14 -4.82
CA GLU A 111 11.13 6.29 -3.73
C GLU A 111 11.62 4.85 -3.90
N GLY A 112 11.88 4.20 -2.76
CA GLY A 112 12.14 2.77 -2.68
C GLY A 112 10.85 1.95 -2.61
N THR A 113 10.95 0.70 -3.03
CA THR A 113 9.82 -0.23 -2.99
C THR A 113 9.96 -1.27 -1.87
N ASN A 114 11.07 -1.23 -1.12
CA ASN A 114 11.31 -2.14 -0.02
C ASN A 114 10.57 -1.70 1.24
N LEU A 115 10.17 -2.67 2.04
CA LEU A 115 9.62 -2.40 3.37
C LEU A 115 10.76 -2.15 4.34
N ASP A 116 10.68 -1.04 5.07
CA ASP A 116 11.56 -0.78 6.21
C ASP A 116 11.16 -1.63 7.40
N TYR A 117 9.85 -1.71 7.65
CA TYR A 117 9.32 -2.39 8.81
C TYR A 117 8.13 -3.28 8.48
N ILE A 118 8.13 -4.47 9.09
CA ILE A 118 6.96 -5.33 9.22
C ILE A 118 6.73 -5.55 10.71
N TYR A 119 5.53 -5.34 11.19
CA TYR A 119 5.24 -5.45 12.61
C TYR A 119 3.90 -6.10 12.88
N GLY A 120 3.81 -6.72 14.05
CA GLY A 120 2.59 -7.29 14.56
C GLY A 120 2.53 -7.20 16.07
N PHE A 121 1.32 -7.09 16.62
CA PHE A 121 1.10 -7.17 18.05
C PHE A 121 -0.20 -7.89 18.37
N HIS A 122 -0.24 -8.45 19.56
CA HIS A 122 -1.39 -9.20 20.03
C HIS A 122 -1.66 -8.98 21.50
N THR A 123 -2.91 -9.15 21.82
CA THR A 123 -3.37 -9.18 23.20
C THR A 123 -4.29 -10.37 23.37
N ASP A 124 -4.04 -11.16 24.40
CA ASP A 124 -4.89 -12.26 24.84
C ASP A 124 -5.34 -11.97 26.28
N VAL A 125 -6.64 -11.96 26.47
CA VAL A 125 -7.28 -11.73 27.77
C VAL A 125 -8.11 -12.97 28.11
N ARG A 126 -7.85 -13.57 29.25
CA ARG A 126 -8.72 -14.62 29.84
C ARG A 126 -9.36 -14.06 31.10
N TYR A 127 -10.67 -14.14 31.15
CA TYR A 127 -11.44 -13.82 32.36
C TYR A 127 -12.43 -14.92 32.66
N LYS A 128 -12.13 -15.74 33.65
CA LYS A 128 -12.90 -16.96 33.98
C LYS A 128 -13.02 -17.87 32.77
N ASP A 129 -14.24 -18.08 32.28
CA ASP A 129 -14.55 -18.93 31.13
C ASP A 129 -14.48 -18.20 29.78
N PHE A 130 -14.21 -16.90 29.79
CA PHE A 130 -14.10 -16.10 28.58
C PHE A 130 -12.65 -15.90 28.18
N GLU A 131 -12.40 -15.98 26.87
CA GLU A 131 -11.09 -15.64 26.25
C GLU A 131 -11.33 -14.66 25.10
N LEU A 132 -10.62 -13.55 25.12
CA LEU A 132 -10.58 -12.55 24.06
C LEU A 132 -9.19 -12.51 23.46
N SER A 133 -9.10 -12.69 22.14
CA SER A 133 -7.85 -12.60 21.40
C SER A 133 -7.96 -11.50 20.36
N VAL A 134 -7.01 -10.56 20.35
CA VAL A 134 -6.93 -9.46 19.38
C VAL A 134 -5.57 -9.48 18.71
N ARG A 135 -5.55 -9.39 17.38
CA ARG A 135 -4.34 -9.46 16.56
C ARG A 135 -4.28 -8.26 15.61
N PHE A 136 -3.12 -7.62 15.58
CA PHE A 136 -2.78 -6.56 14.64
C PHE A 136 -1.60 -6.97 13.79
N ASN A 137 -1.56 -6.47 12.57
CA ASN A 137 -0.37 -6.49 11.73
C ASN A 137 -0.26 -5.20 10.92
N GLY A 138 0.95 -4.86 10.51
CA GLY A 138 1.20 -3.69 9.70
C GLY A 138 2.55 -3.75 9.00
N GLN A 139 2.77 -2.79 8.15
CA GLN A 139 4.02 -2.55 7.46
C GLN A 139 4.23 -1.05 7.26
N ALA A 140 5.47 -0.64 7.03
CA ALA A 140 5.84 0.74 6.73
C ALA A 140 7.10 0.83 5.88
N GLY A 141 7.24 1.96 5.16
CA GLY A 141 8.44 2.39 4.47
C GLY A 141 8.52 2.05 3.01
N ALA A 142 7.53 1.36 2.42
CA ALA A 142 7.55 1.08 0.99
C ALA A 142 6.55 1.94 0.23
N SER A 143 6.97 2.35 -0.97
CA SER A 143 6.13 3.04 -1.94
C SER A 143 5.84 2.17 -3.16
N VAL A 144 4.78 2.49 -3.87
CA VAL A 144 4.43 1.88 -5.16
C VAL A 144 4.07 2.95 -6.18
N LEU A 145 4.41 2.70 -7.44
CA LEU A 145 3.86 3.48 -8.54
C LEU A 145 2.47 2.89 -8.89
N ASP A 146 1.43 3.59 -8.51
CA ASP A 146 0.05 3.17 -8.74
C ASP A 146 -0.49 3.73 -10.06
N LEU A 147 -0.41 2.92 -11.08
CA LEU A 147 -0.94 3.27 -12.39
C LEU A 147 -2.48 3.32 -12.42
N TYR A 148 -3.13 2.72 -11.44
CA TYR A 148 -4.58 2.78 -11.34
C TYR A 148 -5.07 4.18 -10.96
N ILE A 149 -4.38 4.86 -10.04
CA ILE A 149 -4.69 6.26 -9.71
C ILE A 149 -4.62 7.15 -10.95
N ILE A 150 -3.59 6.97 -11.77
CA ILE A 150 -3.46 7.70 -13.03
C ILE A 150 -4.63 7.39 -13.97
N GLN A 151 -5.12 6.14 -13.99
CA GLN A 151 -6.27 5.76 -14.81
C GLN A 151 -7.58 6.37 -14.33
N ILE A 152 -7.87 6.26 -13.02
CA ILE A 152 -9.11 6.77 -12.44
C ILE A 152 -9.10 8.28 -12.19
N GLY A 153 -7.91 8.90 -12.21
CA GLY A 153 -7.73 10.35 -12.15
C GLY A 153 -7.80 11.03 -13.52
N ALA A 154 -7.64 10.27 -14.62
CA ALA A 154 -7.58 10.83 -15.97
C ALA A 154 -8.97 10.91 -16.62
N PRO A 155 -9.56 12.10 -16.79
CA PRO A 155 -10.96 12.27 -17.21
C PRO A 155 -11.26 11.76 -18.63
N PHE A 156 -10.24 11.57 -19.46
CA PHE A 156 -10.37 11.06 -20.83
C PHE A 156 -10.45 9.54 -20.93
N ARG A 157 -10.21 8.79 -19.86
CA ARG A 157 -10.11 7.32 -19.87
C ARG A 157 -11.44 6.57 -19.93
N ARG A 158 -12.59 7.26 -19.88
CA ARG A 158 -13.95 6.66 -19.91
C ARG A 158 -14.17 5.60 -18.80
N VAL A 159 -13.53 5.77 -17.67
CA VAL A 159 -13.69 4.96 -16.46
C VAL A 159 -14.33 5.79 -15.35
N ASN A 160 -14.81 5.15 -14.29
CA ASN A 160 -15.27 5.87 -13.12
C ASN A 160 -14.08 6.56 -12.45
N LEU A 161 -14.24 7.85 -12.16
CA LEU A 161 -13.21 8.66 -11.51
C LEU A 161 -13.29 8.49 -9.98
N SER A 162 -12.14 8.50 -9.34
CA SER A 162 -12.08 8.55 -7.88
C SER A 162 -12.66 9.87 -7.37
N ARG A 163 -13.55 9.78 -6.39
CA ARG A 163 -14.11 10.98 -5.75
C ARG A 163 -13.02 11.76 -5.02
N GLU A 164 -12.26 11.08 -4.16
CA GLU A 164 -11.23 11.69 -3.31
C GLU A 164 -10.14 12.36 -4.14
N PHE A 165 -9.62 11.63 -5.13
CA PHE A 165 -8.54 12.13 -5.96
C PHE A 165 -9.03 13.20 -6.95
N TRP A 166 -10.15 12.96 -7.62
CA TRP A 166 -10.57 13.78 -8.74
C TRP A 166 -11.56 14.88 -8.37
N TYR A 167 -12.61 14.56 -7.61
CA TYR A 167 -13.65 15.56 -7.32
C TYR A 167 -13.28 16.53 -6.22
N ASP A 168 -12.65 16.02 -5.16
CA ASP A 168 -12.35 16.82 -3.98
C ASP A 168 -10.98 17.50 -4.07
N GLY A 169 -10.02 16.96 -4.84
CA GLY A 169 -8.64 17.44 -4.94
C GLY A 169 -8.35 18.34 -6.14
N ARG A 170 -9.06 18.18 -7.25
CA ARG A 170 -8.68 18.84 -8.52
C ARG A 170 -8.78 20.36 -8.50
N TYR A 171 -7.94 20.99 -9.28
CA TYR A 171 -8.05 22.42 -9.60
C TYR A 171 -9.25 22.66 -10.53
N ILE A 172 -10.11 23.61 -10.18
CA ILE A 172 -11.22 24.08 -11.01
C ILE A 172 -10.97 25.53 -11.42
N SER A 173 -10.62 26.39 -10.47
CA SER A 173 -10.33 27.81 -10.64
C SER A 173 -9.56 28.34 -9.44
N GLU A 174 -9.15 29.60 -9.45
CA GLU A 174 -8.53 30.25 -8.28
C GLU A 174 -9.44 30.34 -7.06
N SER A 175 -10.76 30.38 -7.27
CA SER A 175 -11.75 30.31 -6.16
C SER A 175 -11.97 28.88 -5.65
N GLU A 176 -11.64 27.89 -6.46
CA GLU A 176 -11.74 26.45 -6.14
C GLU A 176 -10.42 25.77 -6.53
N PRO A 177 -9.33 26.03 -5.76
CA PRO A 177 -7.98 25.63 -6.14
C PRO A 177 -7.66 24.16 -5.92
N GLY A 178 -8.55 23.40 -5.28
CA GLY A 178 -8.32 22.02 -4.92
C GLY A 178 -7.20 21.85 -3.89
N ASP A 179 -6.48 20.73 -3.98
CA ASP A 179 -5.39 20.36 -3.06
C ASP A 179 -4.00 20.96 -3.45
N GLY A 180 -3.94 21.68 -4.56
CA GLY A 180 -2.69 22.25 -5.09
C GLY A 180 -1.79 21.28 -5.85
N LYS A 181 -2.21 20.02 -5.97
CA LYS A 181 -1.48 18.94 -6.65
C LYS A 181 -2.28 18.31 -7.79
N THR A 182 -3.56 18.06 -7.56
CA THR A 182 -4.40 17.42 -8.57
C THR A 182 -4.77 18.42 -9.68
N PRO A 183 -4.37 18.14 -10.95
CA PRO A 183 -4.56 19.07 -12.04
C PRO A 183 -6.02 19.26 -12.42
N SER A 184 -6.30 20.27 -13.23
CA SER A 184 -7.59 20.44 -13.90
C SER A 184 -7.83 19.32 -14.94
N ALA A 185 -9.06 19.16 -15.40
CA ALA A 185 -9.38 18.16 -16.43
C ALA A 185 -8.59 18.34 -17.73
N SER A 186 -8.33 19.59 -18.12
CA SER A 186 -7.51 19.92 -19.29
C SER A 186 -6.03 20.00 -19.01
N GLY A 187 -5.65 20.16 -17.75
CA GLY A 187 -4.26 20.29 -17.32
C GLY A 187 -3.57 18.96 -16.99
N PHE A 188 -4.30 17.85 -17.05
CA PHE A 188 -3.71 16.52 -16.86
C PHE A 188 -2.87 16.13 -18.10
N ASP A 189 -1.57 16.01 -17.89
CA ASP A 189 -0.64 15.61 -18.93
C ASP A 189 -0.67 14.09 -19.11
N THR A 190 -1.05 13.65 -20.31
CA THR A 190 -1.13 12.22 -20.69
C THR A 190 0.21 11.62 -21.10
N GLY A 191 1.20 12.45 -21.35
CA GLY A 191 2.55 12.05 -21.71
C GLY A 191 3.44 11.87 -20.49
N ILE A 192 3.99 12.97 -19.99
CA ILE A 192 4.89 12.98 -18.81
C ILE A 192 4.11 12.59 -17.55
N GLY A 193 2.92 13.16 -17.34
CA GLY A 193 2.09 12.95 -16.17
C GLY A 193 1.63 11.51 -15.96
N ALA A 194 1.60 10.71 -17.03
CA ALA A 194 1.24 9.29 -16.93
C ALA A 194 2.27 8.45 -16.15
N VAL A 195 3.51 8.94 -16.02
CA VAL A 195 4.57 8.30 -15.23
C VAL A 195 5.30 9.39 -14.44
N SER A 196 4.63 9.92 -13.45
CA SER A 196 5.14 10.97 -12.56
C SER A 196 4.93 10.59 -11.10
N SER A 197 5.52 11.37 -10.20
CA SER A 197 5.36 11.16 -8.76
C SER A 197 3.92 11.31 -8.26
N LEU A 198 3.01 11.87 -9.05
CA LEU A 198 1.57 11.90 -8.74
C LEU A 198 0.98 10.50 -8.56
N GLY A 199 1.56 9.49 -9.24
CA GLY A 199 1.16 8.10 -9.09
C GLY A 199 1.84 7.34 -7.97
N ILE A 200 2.74 7.97 -7.20
CA ILE A 200 3.41 7.30 -6.08
C ILE A 200 2.49 7.32 -4.85
N GLN A 201 2.34 6.16 -4.23
CA GLN A 201 1.61 6.00 -2.98
C GLN A 201 2.40 5.20 -1.97
N ASP A 202 2.33 5.62 -0.71
CA ASP A 202 2.82 4.84 0.41
C ASP A 202 1.94 3.60 0.62
N THR A 203 2.59 2.49 0.98
CA THR A 203 1.88 1.25 1.28
C THR A 203 1.78 0.97 2.78
N ASP A 204 1.97 1.98 3.57
CA ASP A 204 1.89 1.90 5.02
C ASP A 204 0.48 1.57 5.48
N PHE A 205 0.38 0.67 6.41
CA PHE A 205 -0.89 0.38 7.07
C PHE A 205 -0.71 -0.24 8.46
N LEU A 206 -1.73 -0.06 9.26
CA LEU A 206 -2.01 -0.84 10.45
C LEU A 206 -3.36 -1.53 10.27
N ARG A 207 -3.42 -2.83 10.49
CA ARG A 207 -4.66 -3.62 10.38
C ARG A 207 -5.00 -4.29 11.69
N LEU A 208 -6.22 -4.11 12.14
CA LEU A 208 -6.86 -4.99 13.11
C LEU A 208 -7.30 -6.25 12.36
N ARG A 209 -6.41 -7.27 12.42
CA ARG A 209 -6.51 -8.46 11.59
C ARG A 209 -7.58 -9.41 12.05
N ASN A 210 -7.63 -9.63 13.37
CA ASN A 210 -8.54 -10.61 13.94
C ASN A 210 -8.95 -10.22 15.36
N ILE A 211 -10.24 -10.45 15.66
CA ILE A 211 -10.79 -10.44 17.02
C ILE A 211 -11.52 -11.77 17.18
N THR A 212 -11.19 -12.53 18.23
CA THR A 212 -11.87 -13.78 18.57
C THR A 212 -12.31 -13.74 20.02
N LEU A 213 -13.59 -13.97 20.26
CA LEU A 213 -14.17 -14.17 21.58
C LEU A 213 -14.59 -15.63 21.72
N THR A 214 -14.06 -16.28 22.75
CA THR A 214 -14.36 -17.68 23.07
C THR A 214 -15.01 -17.75 24.44
N TYR A 215 -16.02 -18.60 24.58
CA TYR A 215 -16.62 -18.97 25.85
C TYR A 215 -16.44 -20.48 26.06
N ASN A 216 -15.69 -20.85 27.10
CA ASN A 216 -15.48 -22.21 27.52
C ASN A 216 -16.68 -22.69 28.32
N LEU A 217 -17.34 -23.73 27.86
CA LEU A 217 -18.55 -24.21 28.50
C LEU A 217 -18.23 -24.92 29.82
N PRO A 218 -18.75 -24.43 30.96
CA PRO A 218 -18.58 -25.11 32.21
C PRO A 218 -19.13 -26.55 32.20
N GLN A 219 -18.46 -27.47 32.87
CA GLN A 219 -18.83 -28.89 32.92
C GLN A 219 -20.30 -29.13 33.33
N ARG A 220 -20.84 -28.31 34.23
CA ARG A 220 -22.26 -28.40 34.68
C ARG A 220 -23.25 -28.15 33.53
N LEU A 221 -22.94 -27.28 32.58
CA LEU A 221 -23.80 -27.06 31.41
C LEU A 221 -23.78 -28.29 30.49
N LEU A 222 -22.59 -28.84 30.23
CA LEU A 222 -22.43 -30.03 29.38
C LEU A 222 -23.12 -31.25 29.99
N GLN A 223 -23.01 -31.44 31.31
CA GLN A 223 -23.72 -32.53 32.05
C GLN A 223 -25.25 -32.35 32.00
N GLY A 224 -25.73 -31.08 32.07
CA GLY A 224 -27.16 -30.76 31.99
C GLY A 224 -27.83 -31.17 30.65
N ILE A 225 -27.05 -31.20 29.57
CA ILE A 225 -27.50 -31.64 28.24
C ILE A 225 -27.12 -33.11 27.94
N GLY A 226 -26.68 -33.86 28.96
CA GLY A 226 -26.36 -35.28 28.83
C GLY A 226 -24.96 -35.60 28.32
N VAL A 227 -24.10 -34.60 28.09
CA VAL A 227 -22.73 -34.82 27.60
C VAL A 227 -21.78 -34.84 28.79
N ARG A 228 -21.36 -36.01 29.21
CA ARG A 228 -20.45 -36.22 30.35
C ARG A 228 -19.01 -36.45 29.88
N GLY A 229 -18.04 -35.80 30.56
CA GLY A 229 -16.61 -36.00 30.29
C GLY A 229 -16.09 -35.21 29.09
N ALA A 230 -16.94 -34.54 28.35
CA ALA A 230 -16.51 -33.66 27.22
C ALA A 230 -16.10 -32.27 27.69
N ARG A 231 -15.29 -31.62 26.89
CA ARG A 231 -15.01 -30.18 26.94
C ARG A 231 -15.68 -29.50 25.76
N GLY A 232 -16.29 -28.33 26.00
CA GLY A 232 -16.97 -27.58 24.95
C GLY A 232 -16.54 -26.12 24.96
N ARG A 233 -16.48 -25.51 23.79
CA ARG A 233 -16.33 -24.06 23.66
C ARG A 233 -17.19 -23.54 22.51
N ILE A 234 -17.69 -22.34 22.67
CA ILE A 234 -18.37 -21.57 21.62
C ILE A 234 -17.47 -20.39 21.30
N TYR A 235 -17.30 -20.08 20.03
CA TYR A 235 -16.50 -18.92 19.66
C TYR A 235 -17.14 -18.15 18.53
N THR A 236 -16.82 -16.86 18.50
CA THR A 236 -17.06 -15.99 17.35
C THR A 236 -15.76 -15.28 17.00
N SER A 237 -15.49 -15.15 15.73
CA SER A 237 -14.30 -14.49 15.21
C SER A 237 -14.66 -13.55 14.09
N MET A 238 -13.96 -12.43 14.02
CA MET A 238 -14.03 -11.48 12.93
C MET A 238 -12.63 -11.25 12.35
N GLU A 239 -12.49 -11.43 11.04
CA GLU A 239 -11.24 -11.18 10.32
C GLU A 239 -11.33 -9.92 9.47
N ASN A 240 -10.18 -9.28 9.22
CA ASN A 240 -10.04 -8.04 8.46
C ASN A 240 -10.99 -6.95 8.99
N VAL A 241 -10.96 -6.74 10.31
CA VAL A 241 -11.92 -5.90 11.02
C VAL A 241 -11.83 -4.45 10.57
N HIS A 242 -10.60 -3.91 10.53
CA HIS A 242 -10.33 -2.55 10.08
C HIS A 242 -8.89 -2.38 9.64
N MET A 243 -8.66 -1.48 8.72
CA MET A 243 -7.33 -1.09 8.26
C MET A 243 -7.23 0.43 8.25
N TRP A 244 -6.17 0.95 8.86
CA TRP A 244 -5.78 2.36 8.81
C TRP A 244 -4.64 2.51 7.82
N THR A 245 -4.83 3.30 6.78
CA THR A 245 -3.85 3.55 5.71
C THR A 245 -4.21 4.85 4.98
N SER A 246 -3.22 5.52 4.41
CA SER A 246 -3.37 6.62 3.46
C SER A 246 -3.50 6.14 2.01
N PHE A 247 -3.28 4.84 1.76
CA PHE A 247 -3.31 4.26 0.42
C PHE A 247 -4.70 4.40 -0.22
N ILE A 248 -4.74 5.03 -1.39
CA ILE A 248 -5.97 5.19 -2.19
C ILE A 248 -6.17 3.94 -3.03
N GLY A 249 -6.85 2.95 -2.50
CA GLY A 249 -7.06 1.69 -3.20
C GLY A 249 -7.65 0.63 -2.28
N GLY A 250 -7.82 -0.57 -2.80
CA GLY A 250 -8.46 -1.64 -2.05
C GLY A 250 -7.57 -2.31 -1.00
N ASN A 251 -6.28 -2.44 -1.29
CA ASN A 251 -5.36 -3.15 -0.40
C ASN A 251 -3.88 -2.77 -0.67
N PRO A 252 -3.20 -2.11 0.27
CA PRO A 252 -1.78 -1.75 0.12
C PRO A 252 -0.83 -2.95 0.11
N GLU A 253 -1.21 -4.12 0.61
CA GLU A 253 -0.40 -5.34 0.52
C GLU A 253 -0.31 -5.91 -0.89
N GLY A 254 -1.23 -5.53 -1.77
CA GLY A 254 -1.30 -6.04 -3.14
C GLY A 254 -0.28 -5.41 -4.08
N ARG A 255 0.99 -5.40 -3.74
CA ARG A 255 2.09 -4.78 -4.49
C ARG A 255 2.51 -5.53 -5.77
N ARG A 256 1.77 -6.51 -6.21
CA ARG A 256 2.08 -7.28 -7.41
C ARG A 256 1.20 -6.85 -8.57
N ASN A 257 1.83 -6.55 -9.70
CA ASN A 257 1.12 -6.48 -10.95
C ASN A 257 0.61 -7.90 -11.28
N SER A 258 -0.70 -8.11 -11.24
CA SER A 258 -1.27 -9.34 -11.79
C SER A 258 -1.21 -9.24 -13.31
N ALA A 259 -0.47 -10.12 -13.96
CA ALA A 259 -0.26 -10.20 -15.40
C ALA A 259 -1.56 -10.49 -16.21
N GLY A 260 -2.64 -9.79 -15.94
CA GLY A 260 -3.94 -9.97 -16.55
C GLY A 260 -4.81 -8.73 -16.58
N GLY A 261 -4.32 -7.59 -16.07
CA GLY A 261 -5.03 -6.32 -16.15
C GLY A 261 -5.12 -5.78 -17.57
N PRO A 262 -6.14 -4.95 -17.88
CA PRO A 262 -6.23 -4.30 -19.16
C PRO A 262 -4.99 -3.42 -19.39
N SER A 263 -4.37 -3.57 -20.55
CA SER A 263 -3.23 -2.77 -20.97
C SER A 263 -3.56 -1.28 -20.88
N LEU A 264 -2.70 -0.49 -20.24
CA LEU A 264 -2.77 0.97 -20.23
C LEU A 264 -2.78 1.59 -21.63
N PHE A 265 -2.27 0.86 -22.62
CA PHE A 265 -2.04 1.34 -23.98
C PHE A 265 -2.81 0.56 -25.06
N GLY A 266 -3.98 -0.01 -24.73
CA GLY A 266 -4.85 -0.59 -25.76
C GLY A 266 -4.39 -1.94 -26.29
N GLY A 267 -4.66 -2.99 -25.57
CA GLY A 267 -4.90 -4.31 -26.17
C GLY A 267 -3.73 -5.25 -26.40
N SER A 268 -2.52 -4.98 -25.95
CA SER A 268 -1.43 -5.96 -26.02
C SER A 268 -0.84 -6.24 -24.64
N ARG A 269 -0.58 -7.51 -24.37
CA ARG A 269 0.29 -7.90 -23.25
C ARG A 269 1.57 -7.10 -23.37
N ILE A 270 2.00 -6.44 -22.31
CA ILE A 270 3.28 -5.72 -22.28
C ILE A 270 4.38 -6.78 -22.45
N PRO A 271 5.12 -6.81 -23.57
CA PRO A 271 6.21 -7.76 -23.74
C PRO A 271 7.29 -7.45 -22.72
N GLY A 272 7.72 -8.44 -21.96
CA GLY A 272 8.77 -8.29 -20.94
C GLY A 272 8.28 -8.18 -19.51
N VAL A 273 6.99 -7.99 -19.25
CA VAL A 273 6.41 -8.15 -17.91
C VAL A 273 6.10 -9.63 -17.71
N ALA A 274 7.14 -10.37 -17.32
CA ALA A 274 7.00 -11.78 -17.00
C ALA A 274 6.29 -11.94 -15.66
N ASP A 275 5.18 -12.66 -15.66
CA ASP A 275 4.57 -13.32 -14.51
C ASP A 275 4.21 -12.49 -13.27
N GLY A 276 3.89 -11.20 -13.41
CA GLY A 276 3.34 -10.41 -12.31
C GLY A 276 4.25 -10.30 -11.07
N ARG A 277 5.56 -10.32 -11.24
CA ARG A 277 6.54 -10.34 -10.15
C ARG A 277 7.25 -9.02 -9.92
N GLU A 278 6.85 -7.93 -10.55
CA GLU A 278 7.48 -6.64 -10.31
C GLU A 278 6.93 -6.01 -9.02
N ILE A 279 7.82 -5.87 -8.04
CA ILE A 279 7.56 -5.15 -6.81
C ILE A 279 7.53 -3.64 -7.15
N GLY A 280 6.67 -2.87 -6.51
CA GLY A 280 6.63 -1.42 -6.68
C GLY A 280 5.69 -0.92 -7.78
N LEU A 281 4.92 -1.79 -8.41
CA LEU A 281 3.91 -1.42 -9.38
C LEU A 281 2.54 -1.97 -8.99
N THR A 282 1.50 -1.15 -9.04
CA THR A 282 0.13 -1.62 -8.87
C THR A 282 -0.74 -1.24 -10.07
N SER A 283 -1.51 -2.21 -10.55
CA SER A 283 -2.52 -2.10 -11.60
C SER A 283 -3.19 -3.46 -11.77
N PRO A 284 -4.41 -3.62 -11.92
CA PRO A 284 -5.65 -2.89 -11.65
C PRO A 284 -6.03 -2.87 -10.15
N PRO A 285 -7.24 -2.39 -9.80
CA PRO A 285 -7.61 -2.22 -8.42
C PRO A 285 -7.53 -3.53 -7.66
N HIS A 286 -6.73 -3.56 -6.60
CA HIS A 286 -6.76 -4.67 -5.67
C HIS A 286 -8.07 -4.62 -4.89
N LEU A 287 -8.81 -5.71 -4.94
CA LEU A 287 -10.06 -5.80 -4.19
C LEU A 287 -9.76 -5.67 -2.69
N PRO A 288 -10.56 -4.90 -1.96
CA PRO A 288 -10.45 -4.85 -0.51
C PRO A 288 -10.66 -6.24 0.07
N LEU A 289 -9.92 -6.56 1.12
CA LEU A 289 -10.09 -7.83 1.81
C LEU A 289 -11.50 -7.90 2.42
N PRO A 290 -12.23 -9.00 2.23
CA PRO A 290 -13.54 -9.17 2.82
C PRO A 290 -13.44 -9.26 4.35
N ARG A 291 -14.41 -8.66 5.04
CA ARG A 291 -14.62 -8.93 6.47
C ARG A 291 -15.32 -10.27 6.59
N ILE A 292 -14.74 -11.16 7.39
CA ILE A 292 -15.27 -12.52 7.56
C ILE A 292 -15.72 -12.70 9.00
N TRP A 293 -16.97 -13.10 9.19
CA TRP A 293 -17.52 -13.50 10.46
C TRP A 293 -17.61 -15.00 10.54
N THR A 294 -17.09 -15.57 11.62
CA THR A 294 -17.12 -17.02 11.88
C THR A 294 -17.76 -17.25 13.24
N PHE A 295 -18.68 -18.20 13.29
CA PHE A 295 -19.26 -18.71 14.53
C PHE A 295 -19.01 -20.22 14.59
N GLY A 296 -18.59 -20.70 15.72
CA GLY A 296 -18.30 -22.13 15.84
C GLY A 296 -18.54 -22.68 17.22
N ILE A 297 -18.78 -23.97 17.27
CA ILE A 297 -18.85 -24.80 18.48
C ILE A 297 -17.84 -25.92 18.32
N HIS A 298 -17.02 -26.12 19.34
CA HIS A 298 -16.06 -27.20 19.38
C HIS A 298 -16.33 -28.05 20.62
N LEU A 299 -16.49 -29.36 20.40
CA LEU A 299 -16.70 -30.36 21.45
C LEU A 299 -15.59 -31.41 21.34
N THR A 300 -14.96 -31.72 22.48
CA THR A 300 -13.93 -32.78 22.59
C THR A 300 -14.37 -33.76 23.67
N TYR A 301 -14.39 -35.05 23.33
CA TYR A 301 -14.77 -36.16 24.20
C TYR A 301 -13.52 -36.82 24.79
#